data_f03fad4be4c6953a88c078662ab79cd7
#
_entry.id   f03fad4be4c6953a88c078662ab79cd7
#
_cell.length_a   1.000
_cell.length_b   1.000
_cell.length_c   1.000
_cell.angle_alpha   90.00
_cell.angle_beta   90.00
_cell.angle_gamma   90.00
#
_symmetry.space_group_name_H-M   'P 1'
#
loop_
_entity.id
_entity.type
_entity.pdbx_description
1 polymer ?
#
loop_
_entity_poly.entity_id
_entity_poly.type
_entity_poly.pdbx_seq_one_letter_code
_entity_poly.pdbx_strand_id
1 'polypeptide(L)'
;MNEDKRKKLEANTKNLLELLGEDPSREGLLNTPKRVAKAWNFLTKGYTENLDDLINNAIFEGESKDMVIVKNIEFYSLCEHHMIPFYGKAHVGYIPNGKIIGLSKLARITDLFSQRLQVQERLTNQIAQCLQEVLNPRGVAVVLEGKHFCMLSRGVQKQNSIATSSSMLGIFRQKESTRNEFLKLIEMNNI
;
A
#
# COMPACT_ATOMS: atom_id res chain seq x y z
N MET A 1 7.89 -17.16 1.67
CA MET A 1 7.17 -18.19 2.49
C MET A 1 7.90 -19.51 2.37
N ASN A 2 8.15 -20.21 3.49
CA ASN A 2 8.81 -21.52 3.45
C ASN A 2 7.84 -22.63 3.00
N GLU A 3 8.39 -23.79 2.66
CA GLU A 3 7.65 -24.95 2.09
C GLU A 3 6.55 -25.47 3.02
N ASP A 4 6.80 -25.54 4.33
CA ASP A 4 5.83 -26.02 5.32
C ASP A 4 4.60 -25.08 5.39
N LYS A 5 4.82 -23.78 5.49
CA LYS A 5 3.73 -22.77 5.46
C LYS A 5 2.93 -22.85 4.16
N ARG A 6 3.61 -23.06 3.03
CA ARG A 6 2.94 -23.20 1.73
C ARG A 6 2.01 -24.42 1.72
N LYS A 7 2.50 -25.59 2.14
CA LYS A 7 1.69 -26.82 2.19
C LYS A 7 0.48 -26.68 3.12
N LYS A 8 0.65 -26.04 4.28
CA LYS A 8 -0.46 -25.77 5.20
C LYS A 8 -1.51 -24.84 4.57
N LEU A 9 -1.09 -23.82 3.84
CA LEU A 9 -2.01 -22.92 3.16
C LEU A 9 -2.75 -23.60 2.00
N GLU A 10 -2.08 -24.47 1.26
CA GLU A 10 -2.70 -25.30 0.23
C GLU A 10 -3.77 -26.23 0.83
N ALA A 11 -3.47 -26.91 1.94
CA ALA A 11 -4.42 -27.79 2.64
C ALA A 11 -5.64 -26.99 3.17
N ASN A 12 -5.40 -25.85 3.80
CA ASN A 12 -6.49 -24.99 4.29
C ASN A 12 -7.37 -24.48 3.15
N THR A 13 -6.76 -24.15 1.99
CA THR A 13 -7.52 -23.72 0.81
C THR A 13 -8.39 -24.86 0.27
N LYS A 14 -7.89 -26.10 0.25
CA LYS A 14 -8.68 -27.25 -0.15
C LYS A 14 -9.87 -27.44 0.78
N ASN A 15 -9.65 -27.42 2.09
CA ASN A 15 -10.71 -27.51 3.09
C ASN A 15 -11.74 -26.37 2.94
N LEU A 16 -11.28 -25.15 2.66
CA LEU A 16 -12.18 -24.02 2.40
C LEU A 16 -13.10 -24.27 1.20
N LEU A 17 -12.56 -24.80 0.10
CA LEU A 17 -13.36 -25.17 -1.07
C LEU A 17 -14.47 -26.17 -0.73
N GLU A 18 -14.14 -27.21 0.04
CA GLU A 18 -15.12 -28.21 0.52
C GLU A 18 -16.20 -27.57 1.41
N LEU A 19 -15.81 -26.67 2.33
CA LEU A 19 -16.76 -25.95 3.21
C LEU A 19 -17.66 -24.97 2.44
N LEU A 20 -17.22 -24.48 1.29
CA LEU A 20 -18.04 -23.66 0.38
C LEU A 20 -18.98 -24.48 -0.50
N GLY A 21 -18.95 -25.81 -0.40
CA GLY A 21 -19.77 -26.71 -1.20
C GLY A 21 -19.21 -27.06 -2.58
N GLU A 22 -17.91 -26.81 -2.79
CA GLU A 22 -17.23 -27.11 -4.05
C GLU A 22 -16.53 -28.47 -4.00
N ASP A 23 -16.37 -29.11 -5.16
CA ASP A 23 -15.55 -30.30 -5.33
C ASP A 23 -14.11 -29.90 -5.72
N PRO A 24 -13.12 -29.98 -4.80
CA PRO A 24 -11.74 -29.61 -5.10
C PRO A 24 -11.06 -30.55 -6.10
N SER A 25 -11.67 -31.68 -6.45
CA SER A 25 -11.15 -32.63 -7.44
C SER A 25 -11.55 -32.31 -8.87
N ARG A 26 -12.52 -31.42 -9.10
CA ARG A 26 -12.91 -31.01 -10.44
C ARG A 26 -11.78 -30.26 -11.15
N GLU A 27 -11.66 -30.44 -12.46
CA GLU A 27 -10.55 -29.96 -13.29
C GLU A 27 -10.17 -28.49 -13.02
N GLY A 28 -11.14 -27.60 -12.93
CA GLY A 28 -10.91 -26.16 -12.70
C GLY A 28 -10.31 -25.82 -11.33
N LEU A 29 -10.50 -26.69 -10.31
CA LEU A 29 -10.07 -26.47 -8.93
C LEU A 29 -8.82 -27.26 -8.52
N LEU A 30 -8.38 -28.27 -9.30
CA LEU A 30 -7.22 -29.09 -8.97
C LEU A 30 -5.97 -28.28 -8.58
N ASN A 31 -5.72 -27.18 -9.25
CA ASN A 31 -4.57 -26.32 -9.00
C ASN A 31 -4.90 -25.08 -8.16
N THR A 32 -6.13 -24.88 -7.73
CA THR A 32 -6.55 -23.71 -6.96
C THR A 32 -5.82 -23.58 -5.63
N PRO A 33 -5.63 -24.62 -4.81
CA PRO A 33 -4.88 -24.52 -3.57
C PRO A 33 -3.46 -23.95 -3.78
N LYS A 34 -2.76 -24.46 -4.79
CA LYS A 34 -1.40 -23.99 -5.12
C LYS A 34 -1.38 -22.55 -5.64
N ARG A 35 -2.37 -22.17 -6.47
CA ARG A 35 -2.50 -20.81 -7.00
C ARG A 35 -2.82 -19.82 -5.90
N VAL A 36 -3.73 -20.17 -4.99
CA VAL A 36 -4.10 -19.35 -3.84
C VAL A 36 -2.91 -19.16 -2.91
N ALA A 37 -2.17 -20.21 -2.57
CA ALA A 37 -0.98 -20.11 -1.74
C ALA A 37 0.07 -19.16 -2.36
N LYS A 38 0.27 -19.21 -3.67
CA LYS A 38 1.18 -18.31 -4.39
C LYS A 38 0.69 -16.87 -4.37
N ALA A 39 -0.61 -16.66 -4.61
CA ALA A 39 -1.22 -15.32 -4.59
C ALA A 39 -1.13 -14.67 -3.21
N TRP A 40 -1.47 -15.39 -2.15
CA TRP A 40 -1.35 -14.91 -0.78
C TRP A 40 0.09 -14.57 -0.39
N ASN A 41 1.05 -15.42 -0.79
CA ASN A 41 2.46 -15.13 -0.55
C ASN A 41 2.90 -13.80 -1.19
N PHE A 42 2.42 -13.50 -2.39
CA PHE A 42 2.70 -12.23 -3.07
C PHE A 42 1.99 -11.06 -2.40
N LEU A 43 0.69 -11.19 -2.15
CA LEU A 43 -0.14 -10.12 -1.59
C LEU A 43 0.19 -9.78 -0.12
N THR A 44 0.96 -10.64 0.56
CA THR A 44 1.36 -10.43 1.95
C THR A 44 2.88 -10.41 2.14
N LYS A 45 3.65 -10.22 1.07
CA LYS A 45 5.12 -10.22 1.14
C LYS A 45 5.67 -9.08 1.99
N GLY A 46 4.94 -7.96 2.12
CA GLY A 46 5.32 -6.84 2.96
C GLY A 46 5.51 -7.17 4.44
N TYR A 47 5.01 -8.32 4.93
CA TYR A 47 5.34 -8.80 6.27
C TYR A 47 6.75 -9.37 6.42
N THR A 48 7.40 -9.73 5.32
CA THR A 48 8.70 -10.39 5.31
C THR A 48 9.80 -9.58 4.62
N GLU A 49 9.45 -8.50 3.95
CA GLU A 49 10.42 -7.59 3.35
C GLU A 49 11.05 -6.69 4.41
N ASN A 50 12.33 -6.41 4.26
CA ASN A 50 13.09 -5.53 5.13
C ASN A 50 13.16 -4.11 4.52
N LEU A 51 12.92 -3.08 5.33
CA LEU A 51 12.95 -1.69 4.89
C LEU A 51 14.35 -1.23 4.47
N ASP A 52 15.39 -1.62 5.23
CA ASP A 52 16.77 -1.23 4.94
C ASP A 52 17.24 -1.81 3.60
N ASP A 53 16.93 -3.09 3.34
CA ASP A 53 17.21 -3.74 2.06
C ASP A 53 16.47 -3.07 0.90
N LEU A 54 15.23 -2.63 1.16
CA LEU A 54 14.41 -1.93 0.17
C LEU A 54 15.00 -0.57 -0.16
N ILE A 55 15.47 0.19 0.83
CA ILE A 55 16.08 1.52 0.64
C ILE A 55 17.43 1.38 -0.06
N ASN A 56 18.24 0.36 0.33
CA ASN A 56 19.48 -0.02 -0.32
C ASN A 56 20.36 1.19 -0.72
N ASN A 57 20.76 2.00 0.27
CA ASN A 57 21.62 3.18 0.11
C ASN A 57 21.13 4.24 -0.89
N ALA A 58 19.84 4.26 -1.23
CA ALA A 58 19.26 5.24 -2.15
C ALA A 58 18.79 6.53 -1.44
N ILE A 59 19.44 6.91 -0.36
CA ILE A 59 19.34 8.20 0.30
C ILE A 59 20.61 8.98 -0.05
N PHE A 60 20.43 10.20 -0.53
CA PHE A 60 21.48 11.07 -1.01
C PHE A 60 21.43 12.41 -0.29
N GLU A 61 22.57 13.08 -0.16
CA GLU A 61 22.61 14.48 0.24
C GLU A 61 21.95 15.34 -0.87
N GLY A 62 21.14 16.30 -0.48
CA GLY A 62 20.41 17.16 -1.41
C GLY A 62 20.23 18.56 -0.86
N GLU A 63 20.57 19.57 -1.66
CA GLU A 63 20.46 20.98 -1.27
C GLU A 63 19.04 21.54 -1.44
N SER A 64 18.16 20.83 -2.17
CA SER A 64 16.80 21.31 -2.43
C SER A 64 16.01 21.45 -1.12
N LYS A 65 15.30 22.56 -1.04
CA LYS A 65 14.35 22.87 0.04
C LYS A 65 12.91 22.84 -0.46
N ASP A 66 12.72 22.54 -1.74
CA ASP A 66 11.43 22.51 -2.39
C ASP A 66 10.73 21.16 -2.18
N MET A 67 9.42 21.17 -2.35
CA MET A 67 8.59 19.99 -2.21
C MET A 67 8.90 18.98 -3.33
N VAL A 68 9.13 17.74 -2.96
CA VAL A 68 9.24 16.59 -3.87
C VAL A 68 7.96 15.79 -3.77
N ILE A 69 7.32 15.48 -4.91
CA ILE A 69 6.06 14.72 -4.96
C ILE A 69 6.19 13.60 -6.00
N VAL A 70 5.77 12.39 -5.63
CA VAL A 70 5.43 11.32 -6.56
C VAL A 70 3.94 11.01 -6.41
N LYS A 71 3.20 11.21 -7.48
CA LYS A 71 1.74 11.01 -7.49
C LYS A 71 1.33 9.82 -8.35
N ASN A 72 0.09 9.35 -8.15
CA ASN A 72 -0.48 8.22 -8.88
C ASN A 72 0.31 6.91 -8.73
N ILE A 73 0.94 6.70 -7.58
CA ILE A 73 1.54 5.41 -7.25
C ILE A 73 0.41 4.41 -7.06
N GLU A 74 0.29 3.45 -7.95
CA GLU A 74 -0.71 2.40 -7.83
C GLU A 74 -0.39 1.50 -6.66
N PHE A 75 -1.40 1.10 -5.90
CA PHE A 75 -1.25 0.13 -4.83
C PHE A 75 -2.38 -0.90 -4.83
N TYR A 76 -2.07 -2.10 -4.35
CA TYR A 76 -3.01 -3.19 -4.10
C TYR A 76 -2.81 -3.68 -2.68
N SER A 77 -3.89 -3.85 -1.93
CA SER A 77 -3.88 -4.28 -0.54
C SER A 77 -5.04 -5.22 -0.23
N LEU A 78 -5.03 -5.81 0.95
CA LEU A 78 -6.10 -6.68 1.44
C LEU A 78 -6.76 -6.04 2.66
N CYS A 79 -8.07 -5.81 2.58
CA CYS A 79 -8.84 -5.34 3.72
C CYS A 79 -8.79 -6.37 4.86
N GLU A 80 -8.28 -5.97 6.03
CA GLU A 80 -8.13 -6.90 7.17
C GLU A 80 -9.45 -7.44 7.70
N HIS A 81 -10.56 -6.71 7.51
CA HIS A 81 -11.87 -7.13 8.00
C HIS A 81 -12.48 -8.29 7.20
N HIS A 82 -12.17 -8.39 5.91
CA HIS A 82 -12.81 -9.36 5.01
C HIS A 82 -11.83 -10.17 4.18
N MET A 83 -10.52 -9.84 4.22
CA MET A 83 -9.48 -10.43 3.38
C MET A 83 -9.77 -10.29 1.87
N ILE A 84 -10.57 -9.27 1.50
CA ILE A 84 -10.93 -8.94 0.12
C ILE A 84 -10.06 -7.75 -0.33
N PRO A 85 -9.62 -7.70 -1.60
CA PRO A 85 -8.78 -6.63 -2.08
C PRO A 85 -9.39 -5.24 -1.98
N PHE A 86 -8.56 -4.24 -1.75
CA PHE A 86 -8.78 -2.86 -2.12
C PHE A 86 -7.55 -2.34 -2.85
N TYR A 87 -7.74 -1.38 -3.72
CA TYR A 87 -6.69 -0.85 -4.57
C TYR A 87 -6.94 0.61 -4.88
N GLY A 88 -5.91 1.29 -5.32
CA GLY A 88 -6.04 2.70 -5.64
C GLY A 88 -4.74 3.37 -5.99
N LYS A 89 -4.66 4.66 -5.66
CA LYS A 89 -3.51 5.51 -5.93
C LYS A 89 -3.02 6.17 -4.65
N ALA A 90 -1.71 6.21 -4.50
CA ALA A 90 -1.03 6.95 -3.46
C ALA A 90 -0.34 8.19 -4.06
N HIS A 91 -0.44 9.29 -3.34
CA HIS A 91 0.27 10.54 -3.60
C HIS A 91 1.15 10.81 -2.40
N VAL A 92 2.45 10.83 -2.62
CA VAL A 92 3.46 10.93 -1.56
C VAL A 92 4.33 12.14 -1.81
N GLY A 93 4.37 13.06 -0.86
CA GLY A 93 5.20 14.25 -0.92
C GLY A 93 6.02 14.44 0.36
N TYR A 94 7.19 15.05 0.23
CA TYR A 94 8.00 15.48 1.36
C TYR A 94 8.76 16.76 1.04
N ILE A 95 9.16 17.50 2.08
CA ILE A 95 10.07 18.65 1.95
C ILE A 95 11.41 18.23 2.56
N PRO A 96 12.49 18.15 1.76
CA PRO A 96 13.80 17.74 2.21
C PRO A 96 14.36 18.58 3.36
N ASN A 97 15.23 17.95 4.15
CA ASN A 97 16.04 18.58 5.19
C ASN A 97 17.48 18.08 5.07
N GLY A 98 18.14 18.42 3.94
CA GLY A 98 19.48 17.97 3.62
C GLY A 98 19.60 16.57 3.02
N LYS A 99 18.50 15.79 2.99
CA LYS A 99 18.48 14.43 2.41
C LYS A 99 17.32 14.25 1.46
N ILE A 100 17.59 13.54 0.36
CA ILE A 100 16.59 13.11 -0.62
C ILE A 100 16.64 11.59 -0.81
N ILE A 101 15.56 11.02 -1.29
CA ILE A 101 15.46 9.58 -1.57
C ILE A 101 15.16 9.34 -3.05
N GLY A 102 15.68 8.26 -3.60
CA GLY A 102 15.34 7.86 -4.96
C GLY A 102 13.83 7.70 -5.15
N LEU A 103 13.25 8.34 -6.17
CA LEU A 103 11.79 8.39 -6.41
C LEU A 103 11.12 7.01 -6.42
N SER A 104 11.81 5.99 -6.99
CA SER A 104 11.33 4.61 -6.99
C SER A 104 11.15 4.01 -5.60
N LYS A 105 11.84 4.55 -4.59
CA LYS A 105 11.73 4.06 -3.20
C LYS A 105 10.41 4.46 -2.56
N LEU A 106 9.83 5.59 -2.97
CA LEU A 106 8.49 6.00 -2.52
C LEU A 106 7.44 4.98 -2.95
N ALA A 107 7.51 4.52 -4.20
CA ALA A 107 6.63 3.45 -4.69
C ALA A 107 6.87 2.13 -3.94
N ARG A 108 8.13 1.74 -3.74
CA ARG A 108 8.46 0.49 -3.02
C ARG A 108 8.05 0.52 -1.54
N ILE A 109 8.16 1.66 -0.86
CA ILE A 109 7.67 1.84 0.51
C ILE A 109 6.13 1.72 0.53
N THR A 110 5.45 2.28 -0.46
CA THR A 110 4.00 2.10 -0.62
C THR A 110 3.65 0.62 -0.76
N ASP A 111 4.35 -0.14 -1.60
CA ASP A 111 4.17 -1.58 -1.78
C ASP A 111 4.46 -2.36 -0.48
N LEU A 112 5.55 -2.04 0.21
CA LEU A 112 5.94 -2.68 1.48
C LEU A 112 4.81 -2.67 2.52
N PHE A 113 4.12 -1.54 2.63
CA PHE A 113 3.03 -1.40 3.58
C PHE A 113 1.67 -1.84 3.03
N SER A 114 1.41 -1.70 1.72
CA SER A 114 0.15 -2.11 1.12
C SER A 114 0.02 -3.63 1.00
N GLN A 115 1.11 -4.36 0.76
CA GLN A 115 1.10 -5.81 0.63
C GLN A 115 1.05 -6.52 2.00
N ARG A 116 0.00 -6.21 2.75
CA ARG A 116 -0.34 -6.74 4.09
C ARG A 116 -1.86 -6.76 4.25
N LEU A 117 -2.35 -7.31 5.35
CA LEU A 117 -3.73 -7.06 5.78
C LEU A 117 -3.80 -5.65 6.38
N GLN A 118 -4.63 -4.78 5.80
CA GLN A 118 -4.62 -3.35 6.10
C GLN A 118 -6.02 -2.75 6.28
N VAL A 119 -6.05 -1.62 6.97
CA VAL A 119 -7.06 -0.57 6.79
C VAL A 119 -6.37 0.62 6.14
N GLN A 120 -7.09 1.35 5.28
CA GLN A 120 -6.51 2.41 4.47
C GLN A 120 -5.87 3.52 5.30
N GLU A 121 -6.46 3.88 6.43
CA GLU A 121 -5.97 4.91 7.34
C GLU A 121 -4.63 4.52 7.97
N ARG A 122 -4.49 3.25 8.37
CA ARG A 122 -3.22 2.72 8.90
C ARG A 122 -2.15 2.71 7.82
N LEU A 123 -2.48 2.24 6.61
CA LEU A 123 -1.58 2.24 5.47
C LEU A 123 -1.03 3.65 5.20
N THR A 124 -1.92 4.64 5.13
CA THR A 124 -1.56 6.04 4.92
C THR A 124 -0.59 6.57 5.98
N ASN A 125 -0.88 6.28 7.23
CA ASN A 125 -0.02 6.70 8.35
C ASN A 125 1.34 5.99 8.36
N GLN A 126 1.37 4.69 8.08
CA GLN A 126 2.63 3.91 8.05
C GLN A 126 3.58 4.41 6.96
N ILE A 127 3.07 4.74 5.77
CA ILE A 127 3.88 5.31 4.69
C ILE A 127 4.46 6.66 5.14
N ALA A 128 3.64 7.54 5.72
CA ALA A 128 4.07 8.87 6.14
C ALA A 128 5.12 8.79 7.26
N GLN A 129 4.89 7.97 8.28
CA GLN A 129 5.81 7.79 9.41
C GLN A 129 7.14 7.18 8.96
N CYS A 130 7.10 6.15 8.12
CA CYS A 130 8.31 5.54 7.57
C CYS A 130 9.19 6.58 6.87
N LEU A 131 8.62 7.43 6.03
CA LEU A 131 9.38 8.48 5.36
C LEU A 131 9.91 9.54 6.34
N GLN A 132 9.14 9.87 7.37
CA GLN A 132 9.56 10.79 8.42
C GLN A 132 10.76 10.24 9.20
N GLU A 133 10.75 8.96 9.52
CA GLU A 133 11.85 8.30 10.25
C GLU A 133 13.12 8.14 9.40
N VAL A 134 12.95 7.71 8.15
CA VAL A 134 14.06 7.41 7.23
C VAL A 134 14.81 8.66 6.77
N LEU A 135 14.08 9.74 6.46
CA LEU A 135 14.66 10.95 5.85
C LEU A 135 14.83 12.10 6.84
N ASN A 136 14.10 12.09 7.95
CA ASN A 136 13.95 13.23 8.85
C ASN A 136 13.68 14.55 8.09
N PRO A 137 12.70 14.59 7.17
CA PRO A 137 12.41 15.76 6.37
C PRO A 137 11.71 16.83 7.21
N ARG A 138 11.54 18.03 6.68
CA ARG A 138 10.76 19.10 7.32
C ARG A 138 9.27 18.76 7.44
N GLY A 139 8.80 17.82 6.66
CA GLY A 139 7.47 17.25 6.73
C GLY A 139 7.21 16.25 5.61
N VAL A 140 6.15 15.46 5.79
CA VAL A 140 5.67 14.45 4.86
C VAL A 140 4.16 14.63 4.67
N ALA A 141 3.70 14.44 3.45
CA ALA A 141 2.29 14.40 3.09
C ALA A 141 1.99 13.12 2.30
N VAL A 142 0.99 12.38 2.73
CA VAL A 142 0.50 11.19 2.02
C VAL A 142 -1.01 11.27 1.88
N VAL A 143 -1.51 11.08 0.66
CA VAL A 143 -2.94 10.93 0.36
C VAL A 143 -3.13 9.62 -0.38
N LEU A 144 -4.08 8.81 0.06
CA LEU A 144 -4.52 7.59 -0.61
C LEU A 144 -5.97 7.73 -1.06
N GLU A 145 -6.24 7.30 -2.29
CA GLU A 145 -7.57 7.14 -2.85
C GLU A 145 -7.77 5.66 -3.19
N GLY A 146 -8.77 5.03 -2.60
CA GLY A 146 -8.95 3.59 -2.72
C GLY A 146 -10.38 3.15 -3.03
N LYS A 147 -10.51 2.10 -3.84
CA LYS A 147 -11.74 1.37 -4.10
C LYS A 147 -11.69 0.04 -3.35
N HIS A 148 -12.70 -0.18 -2.49
CA HIS A 148 -12.77 -1.32 -1.60
C HIS A 148 -13.77 -2.36 -2.11
N PHE A 149 -13.30 -3.54 -2.55
CA PHE A 149 -14.20 -4.59 -3.02
C PHE A 149 -15.17 -5.08 -1.93
N CYS A 150 -14.80 -4.98 -0.66
CA CYS A 150 -15.71 -5.28 0.43
C CYS A 150 -16.93 -4.35 0.51
N MET A 151 -16.87 -3.16 -0.12
CA MET A 151 -18.00 -2.23 -0.28
C MET A 151 -18.66 -2.35 -1.65
N LEU A 152 -17.89 -2.68 -2.69
CA LEU A 152 -18.37 -2.71 -4.07
C LEU A 152 -19.15 -3.98 -4.39
N SER A 153 -18.61 -5.16 -4.03
CA SER A 153 -19.13 -6.46 -4.45
C SER A 153 -20.20 -7.05 -3.52
N ARG A 154 -20.26 -6.58 -2.28
CA ARG A 154 -21.17 -7.05 -1.24
C ARG A 154 -21.44 -5.94 -0.21
N GLY A 155 -22.29 -6.23 0.79
CA GLY A 155 -22.63 -5.29 1.86
C GLY A 155 -23.43 -4.10 1.31
N VAL A 156 -22.84 -2.91 1.32
CA VAL A 156 -23.50 -1.68 0.88
C VAL A 156 -23.62 -1.51 -0.63
N GLN A 157 -22.87 -2.27 -1.41
CA GLN A 157 -22.91 -2.33 -2.88
C GLN A 157 -22.83 -0.94 -3.56
N LYS A 158 -21.93 -0.07 -3.10
CA LYS A 158 -21.72 1.28 -3.65
C LYS A 158 -20.55 1.30 -4.63
N GLN A 159 -20.86 1.11 -5.90
CA GLN A 159 -19.91 0.91 -7.01
C GLN A 159 -19.00 2.12 -7.29
N ASN A 160 -19.47 3.34 -7.06
CA ASN A 160 -18.75 4.57 -7.38
C ASN A 160 -18.07 5.21 -6.16
N SER A 161 -18.16 4.59 -4.98
CA SER A 161 -17.53 5.14 -3.79
C SER A 161 -16.00 5.00 -3.84
N ILE A 162 -15.32 6.08 -3.50
CA ILE A 162 -13.87 6.13 -3.32
C ILE A 162 -13.61 6.59 -1.88
N ALA A 163 -12.80 5.84 -1.16
CA ALA A 163 -12.34 6.23 0.15
C ALA A 163 -11.06 7.07 -0.01
N THR A 164 -11.02 8.24 0.60
CA THR A 164 -9.80 9.07 0.64
C THR A 164 -9.31 9.18 2.08
N SER A 165 -8.03 8.94 2.29
CA SER A 165 -7.35 9.11 3.58
C SER A 165 -6.09 9.94 3.42
N SER A 166 -5.73 10.73 4.44
CA SER A 166 -4.54 11.58 4.40
C SER A 166 -3.76 11.52 5.70
N SER A 167 -2.44 11.65 5.59
CA SER A 167 -1.53 11.84 6.72
C SER A 167 -0.57 13.00 6.41
N MET A 168 -0.59 14.02 7.27
CA MET A 168 0.21 15.23 7.15
C MET A 168 1.12 15.35 8.37
N LEU A 169 2.43 15.37 8.17
CA LEU A 169 3.44 15.46 9.23
C LEU A 169 4.29 16.74 9.06
N GLY A 170 4.86 17.21 10.17
CA GLY A 170 5.74 18.38 10.16
C GLY A 170 5.07 19.62 9.57
N ILE A 171 5.75 20.28 8.65
CA ILE A 171 5.30 21.54 8.05
C ILE A 171 3.99 21.45 7.26
N PHE A 172 3.65 20.26 6.71
CA PHE A 172 2.36 20.05 6.04
C PHE A 172 1.18 20.13 7.02
N ARG A 173 1.38 19.70 8.26
CA ARG A 173 0.37 19.85 9.32
C ARG A 173 0.31 21.28 9.84
N GLN A 174 1.47 21.92 10.04
CA GLN A 174 1.61 23.21 10.68
C GLN A 174 1.21 24.38 9.78
N LYS A 175 1.54 24.33 8.47
CA LYS A 175 1.30 25.41 7.52
C LYS A 175 0.24 25.02 6.49
N GLU A 176 -0.86 25.77 6.50
CA GLU A 176 -1.95 25.58 5.56
C GLU A 176 -1.52 25.82 4.10
N SER A 177 -0.69 26.84 3.85
CA SER A 177 -0.18 27.14 2.52
C SER A 177 0.59 25.97 1.90
N THR A 178 1.47 25.32 2.68
CA THR A 178 2.25 24.15 2.23
C THR A 178 1.34 22.96 1.95
N ARG A 179 0.35 22.74 2.80
CA ARG A 179 -0.65 21.68 2.59
C ARG A 179 -1.49 21.93 1.34
N ASN A 180 -1.94 23.16 1.13
CA ASN A 180 -2.75 23.53 -0.03
C ASN A 180 -1.93 23.44 -1.33
N GLU A 181 -0.66 23.80 -1.32
CA GLU A 181 0.24 23.60 -2.45
C GLU A 181 0.35 22.13 -2.83
N PHE A 182 0.58 21.23 -1.86
CA PHE A 182 0.60 19.79 -2.11
C PHE A 182 -0.72 19.30 -2.72
N LEU A 183 -1.87 19.66 -2.13
CA LEU A 183 -3.17 19.23 -2.61
C LEU A 183 -3.43 19.70 -4.04
N LYS A 184 -3.10 20.93 -4.37
CA LYS A 184 -3.20 21.46 -5.74
C LYS A 184 -2.32 20.69 -6.72
N LEU A 185 -1.08 20.38 -6.34
CA LEU A 185 -0.14 19.68 -7.22
C LEU A 185 -0.57 18.23 -7.51
N ILE A 186 -1.21 17.55 -6.56
CA ILE A 186 -1.72 16.20 -6.81
C ILE A 186 -3.01 16.20 -7.67
N GLU A 187 -3.83 17.26 -7.59
CA GLU A 187 -5.04 17.43 -8.41
C GLU A 187 -4.73 17.84 -9.87
N MET A 188 -3.57 18.47 -10.13
CA MET A 188 -3.20 18.86 -11.49
C MET A 188 -3.18 17.65 -12.43
N ASN A 189 -3.86 17.78 -13.57
CA ASN A 189 -3.98 16.74 -14.57
C ASN A 189 -2.62 16.19 -15.03
N ASN A 190 -2.58 14.90 -15.26
CA ASN A 190 -1.39 14.19 -15.70
C ASN A 190 -1.04 14.58 -17.14
N ILE A 191 0.27 14.57 -17.41
CA ILE A 191 0.85 14.66 -18.75
C ILE A 191 0.36 13.47 -19.57
#